data_dc330de4852fde0492810150b600faab
#
_entry.id   dc330de4852fde0492810150b600faab
#
_cell.length_a   1.000
_cell.length_b   1.000
_cell.length_c   1.000
_cell.angle_alpha   90.00
_cell.angle_beta   90.00
_cell.angle_gamma   90.00
#
_symmetry.space_group_name_H-M   'P 1'
#
loop_
_entity.id
_entity.type
_entity.pdbx_description
1 polymer ?
#
loop_
_entity_poly.entity_id
_entity_poly.type
_entity_poly.pdbx_seq_one_letter_code
_entity_poly.pdbx_strand_id
1 'polypeptide(L)'
;MFTEYTSGGNKVDCVIHFAALKAVGESCSLPLKYYSNNVTGSANLMEVMMEFSVKKIVFSSSATVYGQPQYLPVDEKHPTGNCTNPYGKTKFFMEEIFKDVCSANSDWACTLLRYFNPTGAHQSGMIGEDPQGVPSNLMPYVAQVYKLLFFFQLTLCYICCTGCCWKERDLISFWE
;
A
#
# COMPACT_ATOMS: atom_id res chain seq x y z
N MET A 1 -14.84 9.52 -16.00
CA MET A 1 -13.84 8.50 -16.40
C MET A 1 -14.48 7.33 -17.16
N PHE A 2 -15.32 6.45 -16.54
CA PHE A 2 -15.95 5.34 -17.27
C PHE A 2 -16.76 5.84 -18.47
N THR A 3 -17.64 6.82 -18.28
CA THR A 3 -18.50 7.40 -19.33
C THR A 3 -17.69 7.98 -20.49
N GLU A 4 -16.63 8.73 -20.21
CA GLU A 4 -15.77 9.35 -21.22
C GLU A 4 -14.99 8.28 -22.02
N TYR A 5 -14.48 7.25 -21.34
CA TYR A 5 -13.75 6.17 -21.98
C TYR A 5 -14.66 5.33 -22.89
N THR A 6 -15.86 5.00 -22.43
CA THR A 6 -16.80 4.17 -23.18
C THR A 6 -17.51 4.92 -24.32
N SER A 7 -17.68 6.25 -24.21
CA SER A 7 -18.21 7.06 -25.32
C SER A 7 -17.36 7.04 -26.59
N GLY A 8 -16.06 6.72 -26.47
CA GLY A 8 -15.15 6.49 -27.59
C GLY A 8 -15.21 5.07 -28.18
N GLY A 9 -16.18 4.23 -27.80
CA GLY A 9 -16.30 2.85 -28.27
C GLY A 9 -15.36 1.85 -27.56
N ASN A 10 -14.60 2.30 -26.57
CA ASN A 10 -13.71 1.44 -25.78
C ASN A 10 -14.51 0.65 -24.74
N LYS A 11 -14.03 -0.53 -24.38
CA LYS A 11 -14.61 -1.37 -23.35
C LYS A 11 -13.63 -1.54 -22.20
N VAL A 12 -14.12 -1.40 -20.97
CA VAL A 12 -13.36 -1.76 -19.77
C VAL A 12 -13.65 -3.21 -19.44
N ASP A 13 -12.66 -4.07 -19.44
CA ASP A 13 -12.81 -5.51 -19.18
C ASP A 13 -12.58 -5.88 -17.71
N CYS A 14 -11.75 -5.12 -17.01
CA CYS A 14 -11.38 -5.39 -15.63
C CYS A 14 -10.95 -4.10 -14.92
N VAL A 15 -11.15 -4.06 -13.60
CA VAL A 15 -10.65 -2.99 -12.74
C VAL A 15 -9.57 -3.55 -11.84
N ILE A 16 -8.43 -2.86 -11.72
CA ILE A 16 -7.42 -3.11 -10.70
C ILE A 16 -7.53 -1.98 -9.67
N HIS A 17 -8.03 -2.31 -8.49
CA HIS A 17 -8.39 -1.34 -7.46
C HIS A 17 -7.32 -1.24 -6.37
N PHE A 18 -6.42 -0.27 -6.53
CA PHE A 18 -5.38 0.08 -5.55
C PHE A 18 -5.75 1.27 -4.67
N ALA A 19 -6.75 2.08 -5.07
CA ALA A 19 -7.07 3.33 -4.41
C ALA A 19 -7.62 3.10 -3.00
N ALA A 20 -6.86 3.52 -1.99
CA ALA A 20 -7.25 3.47 -0.59
C ALA A 20 -6.33 4.35 0.27
N LEU A 21 -6.82 4.81 1.41
CA LEU A 21 -5.98 5.30 2.49
C LEU A 21 -5.32 4.09 3.17
N LYS A 22 -3.98 4.10 3.36
CA LYS A 22 -3.21 2.92 3.78
C LYS A 22 -2.42 3.08 5.09
N ALA A 23 -2.41 4.25 5.70
CA ALA A 23 -1.61 4.52 6.90
C ALA A 23 -2.29 3.95 8.15
N VAL A 24 -1.73 2.84 8.68
CA VAL A 24 -2.29 2.12 9.84
C VAL A 24 -2.43 3.03 11.05
N GLY A 25 -1.38 3.79 11.40
CA GLY A 25 -1.40 4.71 12.55
C GLY A 25 -2.46 5.81 12.40
N GLU A 26 -2.54 6.46 11.23
CA GLU A 26 -3.57 7.49 10.97
C GLU A 26 -4.99 6.91 11.08
N SER A 27 -5.18 5.65 10.67
CA SER A 27 -6.50 5.01 10.75
C SER A 27 -7.03 4.93 12.18
N CYS A 28 -6.16 4.77 13.18
CA CYS A 28 -6.55 4.75 14.58
C CYS A 28 -7.01 6.13 15.08
N SER A 29 -6.42 7.21 14.55
CA SER A 29 -6.77 8.58 14.92
C SER A 29 -7.98 9.11 14.15
N LEU A 30 -8.17 8.69 12.90
CA LEU A 30 -9.21 9.17 11.98
C LEU A 30 -10.02 8.02 11.37
N PRO A 31 -10.65 7.13 12.18
CA PRO A 31 -11.27 5.90 11.67
C PRO A 31 -12.40 6.17 10.66
N LEU A 32 -13.26 7.17 10.90
CA LEU A 32 -14.36 7.49 10.00
C LEU A 32 -13.89 7.90 8.62
N LYS A 33 -12.78 8.63 8.52
CA LYS A 33 -12.15 9.01 7.24
C LYS A 33 -11.78 7.74 6.44
N TYR A 34 -11.24 6.72 7.12
CA TYR A 34 -10.87 5.45 6.49
C TYR A 34 -12.08 4.64 6.05
N TYR A 35 -13.11 4.54 6.87
CA TYR A 35 -14.34 3.83 6.48
C TYR A 35 -15.02 4.52 5.29
N SER A 36 -15.19 5.83 5.33
CA SER A 36 -15.81 6.58 4.24
C SER A 36 -15.01 6.45 2.95
N ASN A 37 -13.69 6.65 2.99
CA ASN A 37 -12.86 6.58 1.79
C ASN A 37 -12.74 5.15 1.25
N ASN A 38 -12.39 4.18 2.10
CA ASN A 38 -12.03 2.84 1.65
C ASN A 38 -13.26 1.97 1.41
N VAL A 39 -14.25 1.99 2.30
CA VAL A 39 -15.43 1.11 2.18
C VAL A 39 -16.47 1.76 1.27
N THR A 40 -16.92 2.97 1.59
CA THR A 40 -17.93 3.63 0.76
C THR A 40 -17.41 3.93 -0.65
N GLY A 41 -16.16 4.40 -0.77
CA GLY A 41 -15.55 4.66 -2.08
C GLY A 41 -15.45 3.40 -2.95
N SER A 42 -15.12 2.26 -2.35
CA SER A 42 -15.06 0.98 -3.10
C SER A 42 -16.46 0.45 -3.43
N ALA A 43 -17.45 0.63 -2.55
CA ALA A 43 -18.84 0.27 -2.84
C ALA A 43 -19.38 1.08 -4.02
N ASN A 44 -19.17 2.39 -4.02
CA ASN A 44 -19.54 3.26 -5.15
C ASN A 44 -18.86 2.83 -6.47
N LEU A 45 -17.59 2.41 -6.40
CA LEU A 45 -16.89 1.88 -7.57
C LEU A 45 -17.59 0.63 -8.11
N MET A 46 -18.01 -0.29 -7.23
CA MET A 46 -18.72 -1.50 -7.63
C MET A 46 -20.08 -1.19 -8.26
N GLU A 47 -20.83 -0.22 -7.73
CA GLU A 47 -22.09 0.24 -8.32
C GLU A 47 -21.87 0.75 -9.75
N VAL A 48 -20.85 1.58 -9.98
CA VAL A 48 -20.46 2.05 -11.31
C VAL A 48 -20.03 0.87 -12.21
N MET A 49 -19.28 -0.09 -11.68
CA MET A 49 -18.90 -1.29 -12.44
C MET A 49 -20.13 -2.10 -12.88
N MET A 50 -21.15 -2.22 -12.01
CA MET A 50 -22.42 -2.87 -12.36
C MET A 50 -23.15 -2.13 -13.48
N GLU A 51 -23.25 -0.80 -13.39
CA GLU A 51 -23.88 0.05 -14.41
C GLU A 51 -23.23 -0.15 -15.79
N PHE A 52 -21.89 -0.23 -15.84
CA PHE A 52 -21.15 -0.43 -17.08
C PHE A 52 -20.88 -1.90 -17.45
N SER A 53 -21.49 -2.85 -16.74
CA SER A 53 -21.32 -4.30 -16.95
C SER A 53 -19.87 -4.78 -16.87
N VAL A 54 -19.04 -4.12 -16.06
CA VAL A 54 -17.66 -4.54 -15.76
C VAL A 54 -17.69 -5.44 -14.55
N LYS A 55 -17.43 -6.74 -14.74
CA LYS A 55 -17.66 -7.79 -13.73
C LYS A 55 -16.39 -8.43 -13.21
N LYS A 56 -15.23 -7.89 -13.54
CA LYS A 56 -13.93 -8.40 -13.08
C LYS A 56 -13.20 -7.33 -12.30
N ILE A 57 -12.74 -7.70 -11.10
CA ILE A 57 -11.96 -6.79 -10.25
C ILE A 57 -10.81 -7.52 -9.58
N VAL A 58 -9.65 -6.90 -9.57
CA VAL A 58 -8.51 -7.26 -8.73
C VAL A 58 -8.41 -6.24 -7.61
N PHE A 59 -8.61 -6.67 -6.38
CA PHE A 59 -8.61 -5.80 -5.22
C PHE A 59 -7.33 -5.89 -4.40
N SER A 60 -6.72 -4.75 -4.13
CA SER A 60 -5.60 -4.61 -3.22
C SER A 60 -6.08 -4.73 -1.78
N SER A 61 -6.09 -5.96 -1.24
CA SER A 61 -6.29 -6.21 0.18
C SER A 61 -4.98 -6.05 0.95
N SER A 62 -4.89 -6.58 2.13
CA SER A 62 -3.71 -6.45 3.01
C SER A 62 -3.60 -7.64 3.95
N ALA A 63 -2.39 -8.01 4.32
CA ALA A 63 -2.13 -8.99 5.37
C ALA A 63 -2.71 -8.57 6.75
N THR A 64 -3.04 -7.29 6.94
CA THR A 64 -3.68 -6.79 8.16
C THR A 64 -5.07 -7.41 8.41
N VAL A 65 -5.70 -8.03 7.41
CA VAL A 65 -6.97 -8.76 7.56
C VAL A 65 -6.84 -10.01 8.42
N TYR A 66 -5.63 -10.58 8.52
CA TYR A 66 -5.36 -11.73 9.39
C TYR A 66 -5.31 -11.35 10.87
N GLY A 67 -4.99 -10.09 11.20
CA GLY A 67 -4.80 -9.63 12.56
C GLY A 67 -3.62 -10.32 13.25
N GLN A 68 -3.84 -10.82 14.48
CA GLN A 68 -2.84 -11.64 15.18
C GLN A 68 -2.84 -13.06 14.60
N PRO A 69 -1.71 -13.53 14.05
CA PRO A 69 -1.63 -14.87 13.47
C PRO A 69 -1.86 -15.97 14.50
N GLN A 70 -2.66 -16.96 14.14
CA GLN A 70 -2.91 -18.16 14.96
C GLN A 70 -1.87 -19.25 14.69
N TYR A 71 -1.24 -19.24 13.50
CA TYR A 71 -0.14 -20.12 13.10
C TYR A 71 0.77 -19.44 12.07
N LEU A 72 1.98 -19.97 11.94
CA LEU A 72 2.99 -19.50 11.00
C LEU A 72 3.59 -20.72 10.24
N PRO A 73 3.92 -20.56 8.95
CA PRO A 73 3.70 -19.38 8.11
C PRO A 73 2.19 -19.16 7.84
N VAL A 74 1.80 -17.89 7.66
CA VAL A 74 0.43 -17.51 7.30
C VAL A 74 0.19 -17.88 5.85
N ASP A 75 -0.94 -18.52 5.56
CA ASP A 75 -1.42 -18.87 4.21
C ASP A 75 -2.81 -18.26 3.94
N GLU A 76 -3.36 -18.50 2.76
CA GLU A 76 -4.66 -17.96 2.35
C GLU A 76 -5.84 -18.57 3.11
N LYS A 77 -5.65 -19.73 3.78
CA LYS A 77 -6.66 -20.42 4.60
C LYS A 77 -6.70 -19.92 6.02
N HIS A 78 -5.71 -19.11 6.41
CA HIS A 78 -5.65 -18.54 7.76
C HIS A 78 -6.92 -17.72 8.04
N PRO A 79 -7.53 -17.85 9.23
CA PRO A 79 -8.69 -17.07 9.63
C PRO A 79 -8.46 -15.56 9.49
N THR A 80 -9.49 -14.84 9.06
CA THR A 80 -9.50 -13.37 8.90
C THR A 80 -10.54 -12.72 9.80
N GLY A 81 -10.51 -11.39 9.92
CA GLY A 81 -11.51 -10.62 10.67
C GLY A 81 -11.06 -10.16 12.06
N ASN A 82 -9.98 -10.73 12.62
CA ASN A 82 -9.41 -10.32 13.91
C ASN A 82 -8.50 -9.07 13.79
N CYS A 83 -8.94 -8.11 12.99
CA CYS A 83 -8.15 -6.93 12.63
C CYS A 83 -7.87 -6.05 13.87
N THR A 84 -6.61 -5.67 14.05
CA THR A 84 -6.12 -4.88 15.19
C THR A 84 -6.28 -3.36 15.02
N ASN A 85 -6.64 -2.90 13.80
CA ASN A 85 -6.74 -1.48 13.47
C ASN A 85 -7.85 -1.20 12.45
N PRO A 86 -8.36 0.07 12.36
CA PRO A 86 -9.42 0.43 11.44
C PRO A 86 -9.06 0.22 9.96
N TYR A 87 -7.81 0.46 9.55
CA TYR A 87 -7.40 0.18 8.18
C TYR A 87 -7.58 -1.30 7.81
N GLY A 88 -7.09 -2.22 8.65
CA GLY A 88 -7.29 -3.66 8.45
C GLY A 88 -8.77 -4.04 8.39
N LYS A 89 -9.60 -3.43 9.25
CA LYS A 89 -11.05 -3.63 9.23
C LYS A 89 -11.67 -3.17 7.91
N THR A 90 -11.25 -2.02 7.35
CA THR A 90 -11.78 -1.58 6.05
C THR A 90 -11.44 -2.57 4.95
N LYS A 91 -10.23 -3.13 4.93
CA LYS A 91 -9.82 -4.15 3.96
C LYS A 91 -10.61 -5.44 4.13
N PHE A 92 -10.79 -5.90 5.36
CA PHE A 92 -11.59 -7.08 5.67
C PHE A 92 -13.06 -6.91 5.25
N PHE A 93 -13.70 -5.79 5.59
CA PHE A 93 -15.08 -5.54 5.18
C PHE A 93 -15.25 -5.53 3.66
N MET A 94 -14.27 -4.98 2.94
CA MET A 94 -14.30 -5.02 1.48
C MET A 94 -14.16 -6.44 0.93
N GLU A 95 -13.31 -7.29 1.53
CA GLU A 95 -13.25 -8.70 1.14
C GLU A 95 -14.60 -9.41 1.30
N GLU A 96 -15.31 -9.16 2.40
CA GLU A 96 -16.62 -9.76 2.64
C GLU A 96 -17.67 -9.22 1.64
N ILE A 97 -17.70 -7.90 1.40
CA ILE A 97 -18.60 -7.30 0.40
C ILE A 97 -18.35 -7.90 -0.99
N PHE A 98 -17.10 -8.06 -1.41
CA PHE A 98 -16.78 -8.68 -2.70
C PHE A 98 -17.24 -10.15 -2.78
N LYS A 99 -17.08 -10.91 -1.70
CA LYS A 99 -17.59 -12.29 -1.62
C LYS A 99 -19.11 -12.34 -1.75
N ASP A 100 -19.82 -11.44 -1.08
CA ASP A 100 -21.28 -11.35 -1.15
C ASP A 100 -21.74 -11.00 -2.56
N VAL A 101 -21.10 -10.04 -3.22
CA VAL A 101 -21.42 -9.67 -4.61
C VAL A 101 -21.17 -10.83 -5.57
N CYS A 102 -20.06 -11.55 -5.42
CA CYS A 102 -19.78 -12.74 -6.24
C CYS A 102 -20.76 -13.88 -5.96
N SER A 103 -21.23 -14.02 -4.72
CA SER A 103 -22.23 -15.02 -4.37
C SER A 103 -23.60 -14.70 -4.96
N ALA A 104 -23.96 -13.42 -4.99
CA ALA A 104 -25.23 -12.94 -5.57
C ALA A 104 -25.23 -12.96 -7.10
N ASN A 105 -24.06 -12.88 -7.75
CA ASN A 105 -23.91 -12.74 -9.18
C ASN A 105 -22.79 -13.68 -9.69
N SER A 106 -23.17 -14.83 -10.21
CA SER A 106 -22.24 -15.90 -10.63
C SER A 106 -21.28 -15.52 -11.78
N ASP A 107 -21.53 -14.42 -12.46
CA ASP A 107 -20.68 -13.91 -13.55
C ASP A 107 -19.67 -12.85 -13.08
N TRP A 108 -19.67 -12.52 -11.78
CA TRP A 108 -18.63 -11.70 -11.18
C TRP A 108 -17.39 -12.53 -10.82
N ALA A 109 -16.23 -11.91 -11.04
CA ALA A 109 -14.94 -12.49 -10.64
C ALA A 109 -14.13 -11.45 -9.87
N CYS A 110 -13.81 -11.77 -8.62
CA CYS A 110 -12.99 -10.94 -7.76
C CYS A 110 -11.73 -11.68 -7.33
N THR A 111 -10.57 -11.07 -7.52
CA THR A 111 -9.29 -11.55 -6.99
C THR A 111 -8.85 -10.65 -5.84
N LEU A 112 -8.67 -11.22 -4.66
CA LEU A 112 -8.25 -10.51 -3.45
C LEU A 112 -6.76 -10.74 -3.21
N LEU A 113 -5.94 -9.69 -3.32
CA LEU A 113 -4.49 -9.77 -3.13
C LEU A 113 -4.11 -9.24 -1.74
N ARG A 114 -3.75 -10.13 -0.82
CA ARG A 114 -3.36 -9.80 0.56
C ARG A 114 -1.87 -9.53 0.63
N TYR A 115 -1.49 -8.28 0.36
CA TYR A 115 -0.09 -7.86 0.42
C TYR A 115 0.41 -7.76 1.86
N PHE A 116 1.65 -8.21 2.09
CA PHE A 116 2.41 -7.93 3.32
C PHE A 116 3.10 -6.57 3.17
N ASN A 117 4.37 -6.54 2.80
CA ASN A 117 5.14 -5.31 2.58
C ASN A 117 5.81 -5.41 1.21
N PRO A 118 5.10 -5.15 0.10
CA PRO A 118 5.70 -5.22 -1.22
C PRO A 118 6.81 -4.19 -1.34
N THR A 119 7.94 -4.61 -1.88
CA THR A 119 9.09 -3.75 -2.15
C THR A 119 9.52 -3.94 -3.59
N GLY A 120 9.99 -2.87 -4.20
CA GLY A 120 10.51 -2.93 -5.56
C GLY A 120 10.40 -1.60 -6.27
N ALA A 121 11.15 -1.52 -7.37
CA ALA A 121 11.09 -0.43 -8.31
C ALA A 121 11.30 -0.98 -9.72
N HIS A 122 10.91 -0.22 -10.72
CA HIS A 122 11.21 -0.58 -12.10
C HIS A 122 12.72 -0.53 -12.34
N GLN A 123 13.25 -1.46 -13.12
CA GLN A 123 14.71 -1.57 -13.38
C GLN A 123 15.31 -0.31 -14.02
N SER A 124 14.50 0.54 -14.67
CA SER A 124 14.95 1.84 -15.20
C SER A 124 15.27 2.86 -14.10
N GLY A 125 14.86 2.64 -12.85
CA GLY A 125 14.94 3.60 -11.75
C GLY A 125 13.97 4.78 -11.84
N MET A 126 13.15 4.86 -12.89
CA MET A 126 12.23 5.98 -13.14
C MET A 126 10.85 5.80 -12.49
N ILE A 127 10.52 4.58 -12.07
CA ILE A 127 9.24 4.23 -11.45
C ILE A 127 9.52 3.44 -10.16
N GLY A 128 9.03 3.95 -9.05
CA GLY A 128 9.19 3.35 -7.72
C GLY A 128 8.39 4.13 -6.69
N GLU A 129 8.54 3.75 -5.42
CA GLU A 129 7.92 4.46 -4.31
C GLU A 129 8.76 5.71 -3.96
N ASP A 130 8.16 6.89 -4.09
CA ASP A 130 8.75 8.19 -3.72
C ASP A 130 7.80 8.96 -2.78
N PRO A 131 7.73 8.57 -1.50
CA PRO A 131 6.79 9.16 -0.56
C PRO A 131 7.15 10.60 -0.23
N GLN A 132 6.13 11.45 -0.22
CA GLN A 132 6.26 12.83 0.27
C GLN A 132 6.13 12.83 1.80
N GLY A 133 7.21 13.20 2.52
CA GLY A 133 7.27 13.19 3.98
C GLY A 133 7.78 11.87 4.57
N VAL A 134 7.34 11.55 5.79
CA VAL A 134 7.80 10.33 6.50
C VAL A 134 7.13 9.10 5.90
N PRO A 135 7.92 8.13 5.38
CA PRO A 135 7.38 6.93 4.79
C PRO A 135 6.66 6.04 5.81
N SER A 136 5.56 5.42 5.38
CA SER A 136 4.84 4.43 6.19
C SER A 136 5.35 2.99 6.01
N ASN A 137 6.18 2.74 5.00
CA ASN A 137 6.78 1.44 4.71
C ASN A 137 8.28 1.43 5.06
N LEU A 138 8.80 0.26 5.46
CA LEU A 138 10.17 0.10 5.95
C LEU A 138 11.21 0.48 4.88
N MET A 139 11.11 -0.07 3.67
CA MET A 139 12.16 0.14 2.66
C MET A 139 12.31 1.60 2.20
N PRO A 140 11.26 2.35 1.90
CA PRO A 140 11.38 3.78 1.64
C PRO A 140 11.95 4.56 2.83
N TYR A 141 11.60 4.17 4.06
CA TYR A 141 12.18 4.78 5.27
C TYR A 141 13.69 4.56 5.34
N VAL A 142 14.15 3.32 5.17
CA VAL A 142 15.58 2.99 5.14
C VAL A 142 16.29 3.76 4.02
N ALA A 143 15.69 3.83 2.83
CA ALA A 143 16.26 4.57 1.70
C ALA A 143 16.40 6.07 1.97
N GLN A 144 15.40 6.69 2.64
CA GLN A 144 15.49 8.11 3.05
C GLN A 144 16.57 8.33 4.10
N VAL A 145 16.69 7.47 5.12
CA VAL A 145 17.73 7.55 6.13
C VAL A 145 19.12 7.41 5.49
N TYR A 146 19.29 6.44 4.59
CA TYR A 146 20.56 6.26 3.86
C TYR A 146 20.93 7.50 3.05
N LYS A 147 19.96 8.10 2.34
CA LYS A 147 20.14 9.32 1.56
C LYS A 147 20.57 10.49 2.43
N LEU A 148 19.97 10.65 3.62
CA LEU A 148 20.34 11.66 4.60
C LEU A 148 21.78 11.45 5.13
N LEU A 149 22.14 10.21 5.49
CA LEU A 149 23.48 9.88 5.97
C LEU A 149 24.53 10.14 4.89
N PHE A 150 24.26 9.78 3.64
CA PHE A 150 25.15 10.04 2.52
C PHE A 150 25.35 11.54 2.26
N PHE A 151 24.29 12.34 2.36
CA PHE A 151 24.39 13.81 2.29
C PHE A 151 25.21 14.38 3.44
N PHE A 152 25.02 13.87 4.66
CA PHE A 152 25.78 14.30 5.84
C PHE A 152 27.28 13.97 5.68
N GLN A 153 27.59 12.81 5.11
CA GLN A 153 28.97 12.38 4.86
C GLN A 153 29.64 13.21 3.76
N LEU A 154 28.92 13.57 2.69
CA LEU A 154 29.41 14.49 1.67
C LEU A 154 29.61 15.90 2.22
N THR A 155 28.73 16.40 3.08
CA THR A 155 28.84 17.71 3.71
C THR A 155 30.03 17.75 4.68
N LEU A 156 30.23 16.70 5.48
CA LEU A 156 31.41 16.56 6.34
C LEU A 156 32.70 16.47 5.52
N CYS A 157 32.70 15.73 4.40
CA CYS A 157 33.86 15.65 3.49
C CYS A 157 34.17 17.02 2.86
N TYR A 158 33.13 17.79 2.49
CA TYR A 158 33.30 19.14 1.96
C TYR A 158 33.88 20.13 3.01
N ILE A 159 33.43 20.03 4.26
CA ILE A 159 33.98 20.81 5.38
C ILE A 159 35.41 20.38 5.70
N CYS A 160 35.74 19.10 5.62
CA CYS A 160 37.12 18.59 5.77
C CYS A 160 38.06 19.08 4.67
N CYS A 161 37.59 19.17 3.42
CA CYS A 161 38.43 19.67 2.31
C CYS A 161 38.71 21.18 2.39
N THR A 162 37.94 21.93 3.20
CA THR A 162 38.10 23.41 3.35
C THR A 162 38.87 23.82 4.61
N GLY A 163 39.43 22.88 5.42
CA GLY A 163 40.40 23.30 6.45
C GLY A 163 40.48 22.59 7.79
N CYS A 164 39.98 21.37 7.96
CA CYS A 164 40.28 20.58 9.17
C CYS A 164 40.42 19.10 8.87
N CYS A 165 41.68 18.60 9.03
CA CYS A 165 42.06 17.20 8.83
C CYS A 165 41.56 16.33 10.00
N TRP A 166 40.47 15.59 9.78
CA TRP A 166 40.11 14.45 10.61
C TRP A 166 40.57 13.17 9.89
N LYS A 167 41.37 12.32 10.56
CA LYS A 167 41.83 11.07 9.97
C LYS A 167 40.70 10.02 9.99
N GLU A 168 40.59 9.30 8.92
CA GLU A 168 39.57 8.24 8.64
C GLU A 168 39.44 7.17 9.74
N ARG A 169 40.42 7.10 10.67
CA ARG A 169 40.46 6.14 11.79
C ARG A 169 39.47 6.45 12.93
N ASP A 170 38.99 7.67 13.05
CA ASP A 170 38.17 8.10 14.20
C ASP A 170 36.67 7.88 14.00
N LEU A 171 36.27 7.52 12.78
CA LEU A 171 34.86 7.25 12.41
C LEU A 171 34.43 5.80 12.62
N ILE A 172 35.42 4.85 12.62
CA ILE A 172 35.11 3.41 12.76
C ILE A 172 34.89 3.02 14.22
N SER A 173 35.52 3.73 15.17
CA SER A 173 35.38 3.45 16.62
C SER A 173 34.07 3.92 17.25
N PHE A 174 33.15 4.51 16.48
CA PHE A 174 31.84 4.94 16.99
C PHE A 174 30.74 3.90 16.78
N TRP A 175 31.05 2.77 16.11
CA TRP A 175 30.11 1.70 15.76
C TRP A 175 30.53 0.31 16.28
N GLU A 176 31.52 0.21 17.13
CA GLU A 176 31.84 -0.93 17.99
C GLU A 176 31.40 -0.66 19.44
#